data_b83cd264439279cac50940144461b6e0
#
_entry.id   b83cd264439279cac50940144461b6e0
#
_cell.length_a   1.000
_cell.length_b   1.000
_cell.length_c   1.000
_cell.angle_alpha   90.00
_cell.angle_beta   90.00
_cell.angle_gamma   90.00
#
_symmetry.space_group_name_H-M   'P 1'
#
loop_
_entity.id
_entity.type
_entity.pdbx_description
1 polymer ?
#
loop_
_entity_poly.entity_id
_entity_poly.type
_entity_poly.pdbx_seq_one_letter_code
_entity_poly.pdbx_strand_id
1 'polypeptide(L)'
;TRRSSDLESKPIRDAKKYIHDNFNKHISLENVSEYIGFNAAYFSTLFKKETGKNFLEYVTELRIQNAKNYLIQTNYDIAEVASAVGYNDLKYFSKLFKKTTGLNPSEFRKLYS
;
A
#
# COMPACT_ATOMS: atom_id res chain seq x y z
N THR A 1 18.10 -13.95 -18.23
CA THR A 1 16.70 -13.49 -18.19
C THR A 1 16.56 -12.27 -17.32
N ARG A 2 15.88 -11.27 -17.83
CA ARG A 2 15.67 -10.04 -17.08
C ARG A 2 14.52 -10.16 -16.14
N ARG A 3 14.67 -9.59 -14.96
CA ARG A 3 13.58 -9.49 -14.00
C ARG A 3 12.76 -8.23 -14.30
N SER A 4 11.53 -8.21 -13.79
CA SER A 4 10.66 -7.05 -13.97
C SER A 4 11.32 -5.74 -13.55
N SER A 5 12.08 -5.77 -12.44
CA SER A 5 12.73 -4.58 -11.94
C SER A 5 13.75 -4.01 -12.91
N ASP A 6 14.37 -4.87 -13.72
CA ASP A 6 15.35 -4.43 -14.71
C ASP A 6 14.71 -3.70 -15.88
N LEU A 7 13.41 -3.93 -16.07
CA LEU A 7 12.66 -3.34 -17.17
C LEU A 7 11.79 -2.17 -16.71
N GLU A 8 11.85 -1.87 -15.42
CA GLU A 8 11.02 -0.83 -14.85
C GLU A 8 11.51 0.55 -15.27
N SER A 9 10.59 1.38 -15.75
CA SER A 9 10.92 2.72 -16.17
C SER A 9 11.23 3.62 -14.98
N LYS A 10 12.00 4.68 -15.22
CA LYS A 10 12.35 5.62 -14.19
C LYS A 10 11.12 6.23 -13.50
N PRO A 11 10.10 6.71 -14.24
CA PRO A 11 8.92 7.29 -13.57
C PRO A 11 8.20 6.30 -12.65
N ILE A 12 8.14 5.02 -13.01
CA ILE A 12 7.51 4.03 -12.14
C ILE A 12 8.38 3.75 -10.92
N ARG A 13 9.69 3.69 -11.10
CA ARG A 13 10.61 3.52 -9.98
C ARG A 13 10.50 4.69 -9.00
N ASP A 14 10.45 5.91 -9.52
CA ASP A 14 10.30 7.11 -8.68
C ASP A 14 8.95 7.12 -7.97
N ALA A 15 7.89 6.69 -8.66
CA ALA A 15 6.56 6.59 -8.07
C ALA A 15 6.52 5.59 -6.93
N LYS A 16 7.12 4.43 -7.12
CA LYS A 16 7.19 3.41 -6.07
C LYS A 16 7.91 3.93 -4.84
N LYS A 17 9.02 4.62 -5.03
CA LYS A 17 9.76 5.20 -3.91
C LYS A 17 8.90 6.22 -3.17
N TYR A 18 8.22 7.09 -3.89
CA TYR A 18 7.33 8.07 -3.28
C TYR A 18 6.22 7.37 -2.48
N ILE A 19 5.63 6.34 -3.05
CA ILE A 19 4.57 5.57 -2.39
C ILE A 19 5.09 4.92 -1.11
N HIS A 20 6.25 4.28 -1.19
CA HIS A 20 6.84 3.62 -0.01
C HIS A 20 7.20 4.61 1.09
N ASP A 21 7.61 5.81 0.73
CA ASP A 21 7.95 6.84 1.71
C ASP A 21 6.72 7.52 2.31
N ASN A 22 5.57 7.41 1.65
CA ASN A 22 4.38 8.20 2.04
C ASN A 22 3.09 7.38 2.16
N PHE A 23 3.15 6.06 2.13
CA PHE A 23 1.93 5.24 2.12
C PHE A 23 1.05 5.47 3.36
N ASN A 24 1.65 5.86 4.47
CA ASN A 24 0.94 6.11 5.72
C ASN A 24 0.28 7.49 5.75
N LYS A 25 0.40 8.24 4.68
CA LYS A 25 -0.22 9.57 4.56
C LYS A 25 -1.31 9.50 3.50
N HIS A 26 -2.04 10.59 3.36
CA HIS A 26 -3.04 10.67 2.31
C HIS A 26 -2.33 10.87 0.97
N ILE A 27 -2.31 9.82 0.15
CA ILE A 27 -1.76 9.92 -1.20
C ILE A 27 -2.81 9.49 -2.21
N SER A 28 -2.73 10.05 -3.40
CA SER A 28 -3.66 9.74 -4.47
C SER A 28 -2.91 9.56 -5.77
N LEU A 29 -3.60 8.98 -6.74
CA LEU A 29 -3.04 8.85 -8.09
C LEU A 29 -2.61 10.21 -8.63
N GLU A 30 -3.44 11.23 -8.40
CA GLU A 30 -3.16 12.59 -8.86
C GLU A 30 -1.92 13.16 -8.20
N ASN A 31 -1.78 12.98 -6.88
CA ASN A 31 -0.60 13.47 -6.15
C ASN A 31 0.68 12.86 -6.70
N VAL A 32 0.69 11.57 -6.89
CA VAL A 32 1.88 10.87 -7.32
C VAL A 32 2.22 11.20 -8.76
N SER A 33 1.22 11.24 -9.64
CA SER A 33 1.47 11.57 -11.04
C SER A 33 2.01 13.00 -11.17
N GLU A 34 1.47 13.93 -10.38
CA GLU A 34 1.95 15.30 -10.36
C GLU A 34 3.40 15.36 -9.89
N TYR A 35 3.73 14.62 -8.83
CA TYR A 35 5.08 14.59 -8.30
C TYR A 35 6.10 14.15 -9.36
N ILE A 36 5.76 13.16 -10.17
CA ILE A 36 6.68 12.68 -11.20
C ILE A 36 6.52 13.42 -12.53
N GLY A 37 5.57 14.35 -12.62
CA GLY A 37 5.42 15.20 -13.79
C GLY A 37 4.65 14.54 -14.94
N PHE A 38 3.74 13.64 -14.64
CA PHE A 38 2.98 12.92 -15.65
C PHE A 38 1.48 13.22 -15.53
N ASN A 39 0.79 13.09 -16.64
CA ASN A 39 -0.66 13.12 -16.66
C ASN A 39 -1.19 11.90 -15.90
N ALA A 40 -2.22 12.10 -15.08
CA ALA A 40 -2.74 11.03 -14.22
C ALA A 40 -3.23 9.81 -15.01
N ALA A 41 -3.93 10.04 -16.13
CA ALA A 41 -4.45 8.93 -16.93
C ALA A 41 -3.31 8.11 -17.54
N TYR A 42 -2.31 8.79 -18.07
CA TYR A 42 -1.15 8.11 -18.65
C TYR A 42 -0.36 7.35 -17.57
N PHE A 43 -0.15 8.01 -16.44
CA PHE A 43 0.57 7.38 -15.32
C PHE A 43 -0.18 6.13 -14.83
N SER A 44 -1.50 6.21 -14.71
CA SER A 44 -2.32 5.09 -14.26
C SER A 44 -2.14 3.87 -15.17
N THR A 45 -2.19 4.10 -16.49
CA THR A 45 -2.01 3.04 -17.47
C THR A 45 -0.62 2.44 -17.40
N LEU A 46 0.39 3.31 -17.32
CA LEU A 46 1.78 2.88 -17.25
C LEU A 46 2.05 2.09 -15.96
N PHE A 47 1.53 2.59 -14.84
CA PHE A 47 1.72 1.95 -13.55
C PHE A 47 1.16 0.54 -13.55
N LYS A 48 -0.07 0.36 -14.03
CA LYS A 48 -0.67 -0.96 -14.11
C LYS A 48 0.10 -1.88 -15.05
N LYS A 49 0.54 -1.35 -16.17
CA LYS A 49 1.30 -2.13 -17.15
C LYS A 49 2.60 -2.65 -16.55
N GLU A 50 3.32 -1.83 -15.82
CA GLU A 50 4.63 -2.21 -15.29
C GLU A 50 4.58 -2.94 -13.96
N THR A 51 3.59 -2.67 -13.11
CA THR A 51 3.51 -3.33 -11.80
C THR A 51 2.53 -4.50 -11.77
N GLY A 52 1.63 -4.57 -12.75
CA GLY A 52 0.60 -5.59 -12.78
C GLY A 52 -0.60 -5.27 -11.90
N LYS A 53 -0.60 -4.12 -11.20
CA LYS A 53 -1.66 -3.70 -10.30
C LYS A 53 -1.99 -2.25 -10.52
N ASN A 54 -3.26 -1.88 -10.31
CA ASN A 54 -3.59 -0.47 -10.39
C ASN A 54 -3.04 0.23 -9.13
N PHE A 55 -3.04 1.55 -9.15
CA PHE A 55 -2.47 2.35 -8.06
C PHE A 55 -3.10 2.02 -6.72
N LEU A 56 -4.43 1.96 -6.67
CA LEU A 56 -5.14 1.69 -5.43
C LEU A 56 -4.80 0.33 -4.85
N GLU A 57 -4.77 -0.69 -5.69
CA GLU A 57 -4.39 -2.04 -5.27
C GLU A 57 -2.98 -2.08 -4.69
N TYR A 58 -2.07 -1.41 -5.35
CA TYR A 58 -0.67 -1.37 -4.92
C TYR A 58 -0.53 -0.72 -3.55
N VAL A 59 -1.16 0.44 -3.35
CA VAL A 59 -1.10 1.14 -2.07
C VAL A 59 -1.77 0.33 -0.97
N THR A 60 -2.93 -0.25 -1.27
CA THR A 60 -3.66 -1.07 -0.29
C THR A 60 -2.81 -2.25 0.17
N GLU A 61 -2.20 -2.97 -0.76
CA GLU A 61 -1.36 -4.12 -0.40
C GLU A 61 -0.17 -3.70 0.45
N LEU A 62 0.43 -2.56 0.12
CA LEU A 62 1.55 -2.05 0.89
C LEU A 62 1.13 -1.71 2.32
N ARG A 63 -0.01 -1.05 2.48
CA ARG A 63 -0.53 -0.71 3.79
C ARG A 63 -0.86 -1.95 4.60
N ILE A 64 -1.52 -2.93 3.99
CA ILE A 64 -1.87 -4.18 4.69
C ILE A 64 -0.62 -4.96 5.07
N GLN A 65 0.37 -5.02 4.21
CA GLN A 65 1.61 -5.71 4.52
C GLN A 65 2.31 -5.08 5.73
N ASN A 66 2.34 -3.75 5.79
CA ASN A 66 2.91 -3.07 6.94
C ASN A 66 2.06 -3.25 8.19
N ALA A 67 0.73 -3.31 8.05
CA ALA A 67 -0.15 -3.60 9.18
C ALA A 67 0.14 -4.98 9.78
N LYS A 68 0.36 -5.99 8.94
CA LYS A 68 0.73 -7.32 9.40
C LYS A 68 2.00 -7.26 10.24
N ASN A 69 2.99 -6.51 9.78
CA ASN A 69 4.25 -6.38 10.52
C ASN A 69 4.03 -5.72 11.89
N TYR A 70 3.23 -4.66 11.95
CA TYR A 70 2.92 -4.02 13.23
C TYR A 70 2.18 -4.95 14.17
N LEU A 71 1.24 -5.73 13.64
CA LEU A 71 0.47 -6.67 14.46
C LEU A 71 1.35 -7.74 15.09
N ILE A 72 2.37 -8.19 14.38
CA ILE A 72 3.27 -9.25 14.83
C ILE A 72 4.39 -8.70 15.71
N GLN A 73 4.94 -7.56 15.36
CA GLN A 73 6.18 -7.05 15.96
C GLN A 73 5.98 -6.00 17.05
N THR A 74 4.76 -5.53 17.27
CA THR A 74 4.50 -4.50 18.27
C THR A 74 3.30 -4.86 19.12
N ASN A 75 3.12 -4.11 20.20
CA ASN A 75 1.96 -4.23 21.07
C ASN A 75 0.92 -3.15 20.80
N TYR A 76 1.03 -2.48 19.68
CA TYR A 76 0.06 -1.46 19.28
C TYR A 76 -1.34 -2.07 19.27
N ASP A 77 -2.34 -1.31 19.73
CA ASP A 77 -3.70 -1.80 19.59
C ASP A 77 -4.12 -1.66 18.12
N ILE A 78 -5.26 -2.23 17.78
CA ILE A 78 -5.68 -2.31 16.38
C ILE A 78 -5.90 -0.91 15.80
N ALA A 79 -6.42 0.02 16.60
CA ALA A 79 -6.61 1.40 16.13
C ALA A 79 -5.27 2.08 15.85
N GLU A 80 -4.26 1.83 16.68
CA GLU A 80 -2.93 2.36 16.44
C GLU A 80 -2.31 1.80 15.17
N VAL A 81 -2.49 0.51 14.92
CA VAL A 81 -2.01 -0.11 13.68
C VAL A 81 -2.68 0.52 12.47
N ALA A 82 -4.00 0.68 12.52
CA ALA A 82 -4.74 1.30 11.41
C ALA A 82 -4.20 2.69 11.11
N SER A 83 -4.02 3.49 12.15
CA SER A 83 -3.51 4.85 12.00
C SER A 83 -2.08 4.85 11.45
N ALA A 84 -1.24 3.95 11.95
CA ALA A 84 0.15 3.89 11.54
C ALA A 84 0.32 3.57 10.05
N VAL A 85 -0.63 2.84 9.46
CA VAL A 85 -0.56 2.51 8.03
C VAL A 85 -1.43 3.40 7.15
N GLY A 86 -2.03 4.43 7.74
CA GLY A 86 -2.72 5.46 6.96
C GLY A 86 -4.23 5.39 6.92
N TYR A 87 -4.86 4.61 7.80
CA TYR A 87 -6.32 4.53 7.86
C TYR A 87 -6.85 5.20 9.11
N ASN A 88 -7.73 6.18 8.93
CA ASN A 88 -8.35 6.88 10.05
C ASN A 88 -9.59 6.18 10.58
N ASP A 89 -10.20 5.33 9.76
CA ASP A 89 -11.42 4.63 10.10
C ASP A 89 -11.08 3.17 10.45
N LEU A 90 -11.17 2.86 11.74
CA LEU A 90 -10.85 1.52 12.23
C LEU A 90 -11.76 0.45 11.63
N LYS A 91 -13.05 0.77 11.50
CA LYS A 91 -14.01 -0.17 10.95
C LYS A 91 -13.68 -0.50 9.49
N TYR A 92 -13.37 0.52 8.72
CA TYR A 92 -12.98 0.33 7.32
C TYR A 92 -11.69 -0.49 7.22
N PHE A 93 -10.70 -0.16 8.06
CA PHE A 93 -9.44 -0.88 8.09
C PHE A 93 -9.65 -2.36 8.40
N SER A 94 -10.44 -2.66 9.43
CA SER A 94 -10.70 -4.05 9.84
C SER A 94 -11.36 -4.84 8.72
N LYS A 95 -12.33 -4.24 8.06
CA LYS A 95 -13.03 -4.86 6.94
C LYS A 95 -12.09 -5.14 5.78
N LEU A 96 -11.28 -4.16 5.44
CA LEU A 96 -10.31 -4.28 4.35
C LEU A 96 -9.25 -5.33 4.67
N PHE A 97 -8.75 -5.34 5.90
CA PHE A 97 -7.77 -6.33 6.35
C PHE A 97 -8.34 -7.75 6.23
N LYS A 98 -9.57 -7.95 6.68
CA LYS A 98 -10.21 -9.25 6.60
C LYS A 98 -10.43 -9.68 5.15
N LYS A 99 -10.85 -8.73 4.31
CA LYS A 99 -11.05 -9.03 2.89
C LYS A 99 -9.75 -9.44 2.22
N THR A 100 -8.66 -8.82 2.60
CA THR A 100 -7.34 -9.05 1.98
C THR A 100 -6.65 -10.31 2.53
N THR A 101 -6.76 -10.56 3.83
CA THR A 101 -6.02 -11.65 4.49
C THR A 101 -6.88 -12.85 4.87
N GLY A 102 -8.20 -12.69 4.91
CA GLY A 102 -9.10 -13.73 5.36
C GLY A 102 -9.36 -13.72 6.86
N LEU A 103 -8.64 -12.90 7.61
CA LEU A 103 -8.77 -12.80 9.07
C LEU A 103 -8.90 -11.35 9.47
N ASN A 104 -9.63 -11.07 10.55
CA ASN A 104 -9.61 -9.71 11.07
C ASN A 104 -8.28 -9.46 11.78
N PRO A 105 -7.92 -8.20 12.05
CA PRO A 105 -6.61 -7.89 12.64
C PRO A 105 -6.34 -8.59 13.97
N SER A 106 -7.35 -8.68 14.84
CA SER A 106 -7.19 -9.35 16.14
C SER A 106 -6.91 -10.83 15.97
N GLU A 107 -7.63 -11.48 15.07
CA GLU A 107 -7.43 -12.89 14.78
C GLU A 107 -6.05 -13.14 14.19
N PHE A 108 -5.62 -12.27 13.32
CA PHE A 108 -4.31 -12.36 12.69
C PHE A 108 -3.20 -12.29 13.74
N ARG A 109 -3.29 -11.32 14.64
CA ARG A 109 -2.31 -11.16 15.72
C ARG A 109 -2.27 -12.41 16.60
N LYS A 110 -3.45 -12.90 16.96
CA LYS A 110 -3.54 -14.07 17.84
C LYS A 110 -2.89 -15.30 17.22
N LEU A 111 -3.05 -15.43 15.91
CA LEU A 111 -2.58 -16.62 15.19
C LEU A 111 -1.08 -16.57 14.88
N TYR A 112 -0.53 -15.40 14.63
CA TYR A 112 0.82 -15.26 14.10
C TYR A 112 1.81 -14.56 15.02
N SER A 113 1.40 -14.07 16.16
CA SER A 113 2.37 -13.42 17.05
C SER A 113 2.61 -14.18 18.36
#